data_88e07082363fc0c93f3d479bbdbc8a45
#
_entry.id   88e07082363fc0c93f3d479bbdbc8a45
#
_cell.length_a   1.000
_cell.length_b   1.000
_cell.length_c   1.000
_cell.angle_alpha   90.00
_cell.angle_beta   90.00
_cell.angle_gamma   90.00
#
_symmetry.space_group_name_H-M   'P 1'
#
loop_
_entity.id
_entity.type
_entity.pdbx_description
1 polymer ?
#
loop_
_entity_poly.entity_id
_entity_poly.type
_entity_poly.pdbx_seq_one_letter_code
_entity_poly.pdbx_strand_id
1 'polypeptide(L)'
;RDGCRTPMVWDANAANAGFSDSVPWLPVKPPQTANAVKQQPDDGIMAFYKSMIAFRKNSSVLSHGSTRFIALAEPLLAFTRTQGAEHITCVFNLSKDKHTISLIGAADIICGSSASIDSSILTLDGNGFAYLTHSDMAVI
;
A
#
# COMPACT_ATOMS: atom_id res chain seq x y z
N ARG A 1 26.55 -9.38 1.73
CA ARG A 1 26.33 -8.93 0.35
C ARG A 1 25.70 -10.02 -0.53
N ASP A 2 26.08 -11.28 -0.37
CA ASP A 2 25.53 -12.40 -1.16
C ASP A 2 24.09 -12.75 -0.80
N GLY A 3 23.65 -12.45 0.40
CA GLY A 3 22.25 -12.61 0.81
C GLY A 3 21.25 -11.78 -0.02
N CYS A 4 21.70 -10.66 -0.61
CA CYS A 4 20.88 -9.80 -1.47
C CYS A 4 20.90 -10.25 -2.96
N ARG A 5 21.71 -11.26 -3.29
CA ARG A 5 21.97 -11.69 -4.68
C ARG A 5 21.50 -13.11 -4.97
N THR A 6 20.83 -13.74 -4.01
CA THR A 6 20.30 -15.08 -4.20
C THR A 6 19.26 -15.08 -5.33
N PRO A 7 19.11 -16.20 -6.06
CA PRO A 7 18.15 -16.33 -7.12
C PRO A 7 16.72 -16.03 -6.63
N MET A 8 15.95 -15.32 -7.44
CA MET A 8 14.51 -15.14 -7.19
C MET A 8 13.81 -16.48 -7.33
N VAL A 9 13.02 -16.87 -6.34
CA VAL A 9 12.24 -18.09 -6.38
C VAL A 9 10.89 -17.82 -7.06
N TRP A 10 10.78 -18.20 -8.31
CA TRP A 10 9.54 -18.04 -9.08
C TRP A 10 8.54 -19.17 -8.84
N ASP A 11 9.03 -20.42 -8.81
CA ASP A 11 8.22 -21.61 -8.58
C ASP A 11 9.02 -22.61 -7.71
N ALA A 12 8.53 -22.89 -6.51
CA ALA A 12 9.20 -23.81 -5.58
C ALA A 12 9.36 -25.24 -6.12
N ASN A 13 8.53 -25.64 -7.09
CA ASN A 13 8.49 -26.97 -7.66
C ASN A 13 9.29 -27.10 -8.96
N ALA A 14 9.79 -26.02 -9.51
CA ALA A 14 10.57 -26.00 -10.74
C ALA A 14 12.08 -26.21 -10.47
N ALA A 15 12.79 -26.78 -11.47
CA ALA A 15 14.25 -26.84 -11.43
C ALA A 15 14.85 -25.45 -11.23
N ASN A 16 15.89 -25.34 -10.39
CA ASN A 16 16.52 -24.08 -10.00
C ASN A 16 15.51 -23.00 -9.55
N ALA A 17 14.38 -23.44 -8.96
CA ALA A 17 13.28 -22.60 -8.50
C ALA A 17 12.65 -21.73 -9.62
N GLY A 18 12.70 -22.16 -10.86
CA GLY A 18 12.22 -21.43 -12.03
C GLY A 18 13.04 -20.17 -12.37
N PHE A 19 14.20 -20.01 -11.76
CA PHE A 19 15.06 -18.86 -11.98
C PHE A 19 15.89 -18.96 -13.27
N SER A 20 16.40 -20.16 -13.56
CA SER A 20 17.35 -20.41 -14.65
C SER A 20 17.28 -21.85 -15.12
N ASP A 21 17.56 -22.10 -16.40
CA ASP A 21 17.71 -23.44 -16.97
C ASP A 21 19.05 -24.10 -16.57
N SER A 22 20.00 -23.31 -16.05
CA SER A 22 21.30 -23.77 -15.56
C SER A 22 21.42 -23.55 -14.07
N VAL A 23 22.34 -24.26 -13.41
CA VAL A 23 22.64 -24.08 -11.98
C VAL A 23 23.04 -22.64 -11.72
N PRO A 24 22.30 -21.90 -10.84
CA PRO A 24 22.65 -20.54 -10.50
C PRO A 24 23.99 -20.43 -9.78
N TRP A 25 24.71 -19.32 -10.00
CA TRP A 25 25.97 -19.03 -9.31
C TRP A 25 25.85 -19.08 -7.78
N LEU A 26 24.79 -18.45 -7.23
CA LEU A 26 24.46 -18.55 -5.81
C LEU A 26 23.30 -19.57 -5.64
N PRO A 27 23.35 -20.40 -4.59
CA PRO A 27 22.33 -21.41 -4.39
C PRO A 27 20.99 -20.80 -3.96
N VAL A 28 19.91 -21.41 -4.41
CA VAL A 28 18.57 -21.19 -3.82
C VAL A 28 18.57 -21.74 -2.40
N LYS A 29 18.22 -20.92 -1.42
CA LYS A 29 18.18 -21.34 -0.01
C LYS A 29 16.79 -21.88 0.36
N PRO A 30 16.70 -22.98 1.15
CA PRO A 30 15.41 -23.58 1.53
C PRO A 30 14.38 -22.58 2.11
N PRO A 31 14.74 -21.63 2.99
CA PRO A 31 13.77 -20.65 3.49
C PRO A 31 13.15 -19.76 2.41
N GLN A 32 13.83 -19.58 1.27
CA GLN A 32 13.32 -18.76 0.17
C GLN A 32 12.25 -19.48 -0.66
N THR A 33 12.26 -20.82 -0.68
CA THR A 33 11.27 -21.61 -1.42
C THR A 33 9.87 -21.49 -0.80
N ALA A 34 9.77 -21.25 0.49
CA ALA A 34 8.49 -20.99 1.17
C ALA A 34 7.81 -19.69 0.69
N ASN A 35 8.56 -18.79 0.08
CA ASN A 35 8.08 -17.50 -0.42
C ASN A 35 8.08 -17.42 -1.96
N ALA A 36 8.02 -18.55 -2.64
CA ALA A 36 8.01 -18.60 -4.10
C ALA A 36 6.80 -17.83 -4.67
N VAL A 37 7.03 -17.09 -5.76
CA VAL A 37 6.03 -16.19 -6.35
C VAL A 37 4.75 -16.93 -6.74
N LYS A 38 4.89 -18.11 -7.36
CA LYS A 38 3.74 -18.90 -7.84
C LYS A 38 2.90 -19.50 -6.70
N GLN A 39 3.49 -19.69 -5.54
CA GLN A 39 2.82 -20.23 -4.35
C GLN A 39 2.31 -19.16 -3.38
N GLN A 40 2.42 -17.87 -3.74
CA GLN A 40 1.86 -16.80 -2.91
C GLN A 40 0.33 -16.85 -2.91
N PRO A 41 -0.32 -16.66 -1.76
CA PRO A 41 -1.78 -16.62 -1.68
C PRO A 41 -2.35 -15.40 -2.42
N ASP A 42 -3.56 -15.54 -2.94
CA ASP A 42 -4.26 -14.50 -3.70
C ASP A 42 -4.66 -13.29 -2.85
N ASP A 43 -4.68 -13.43 -1.53
CA ASP A 43 -4.95 -12.38 -0.53
C ASP A 43 -3.70 -11.95 0.26
N GLY A 44 -2.52 -12.40 -0.17
CA GLY A 44 -1.26 -12.13 0.51
C GLY A 44 -0.63 -10.77 0.18
N ILE A 45 0.55 -10.53 0.75
CA ILE A 45 1.31 -9.28 0.58
C ILE A 45 1.57 -8.97 -0.89
N MET A 46 1.90 -9.98 -1.71
CA MET A 46 2.15 -9.76 -3.14
C MET A 46 0.89 -9.29 -3.86
N ALA A 47 -0.27 -9.85 -3.56
CA ALA A 47 -1.55 -9.43 -4.12
C ALA A 47 -1.88 -7.99 -3.72
N PHE A 48 -1.67 -7.65 -2.44
CA PHE A 48 -1.81 -6.28 -1.95
C PHE A 48 -0.92 -5.29 -2.73
N TYR A 49 0.37 -5.59 -2.90
CA TYR A 49 1.26 -4.72 -3.68
C TYR A 49 0.80 -4.56 -5.14
N LYS A 50 0.37 -5.64 -5.78
CA LYS A 50 -0.17 -5.58 -7.15
C LYS A 50 -1.39 -4.67 -7.23
N SER A 51 -2.33 -4.77 -6.28
CA SER A 51 -3.53 -3.93 -6.25
C SER A 51 -3.19 -2.46 -6.04
N MET A 52 -2.27 -2.14 -5.13
CA MET A 52 -1.85 -0.76 -4.85
C MET A 52 -1.07 -0.15 -6.03
N ILE A 53 -0.25 -0.93 -6.73
CA ILE A 53 0.44 -0.48 -7.95
C ILE A 53 -0.60 -0.20 -9.05
N ALA A 54 -1.59 -1.07 -9.23
CA ALA A 54 -2.66 -0.86 -10.20
C ALA A 54 -3.50 0.38 -9.84
N PHE A 55 -3.88 0.54 -8.59
CA PHE A 55 -4.59 1.71 -8.08
C PHE A 55 -3.83 3.01 -8.39
N ARG A 56 -2.52 3.05 -8.07
CA ARG A 56 -1.68 4.22 -8.38
C ARG A 56 -1.58 4.48 -9.89
N LYS A 57 -1.37 3.45 -10.72
CA LYS A 57 -1.24 3.60 -12.18
C LYS A 57 -2.52 4.12 -12.83
N ASN A 58 -3.68 3.74 -12.30
CA ASN A 58 -4.98 4.16 -12.81
C ASN A 58 -5.42 5.55 -12.30
N SER A 59 -4.66 6.17 -11.39
CA SER A 59 -4.91 7.51 -10.87
C SER A 59 -3.83 8.48 -11.33
N SER A 60 -4.23 9.42 -12.18
CA SER A 60 -3.39 10.54 -12.62
C SER A 60 -2.91 11.38 -11.42
N VAL A 61 -3.80 11.65 -10.47
CA VAL A 61 -3.51 12.38 -9.23
C VAL A 61 -2.41 11.69 -8.42
N LEU A 62 -2.50 10.37 -8.22
CA LEU A 62 -1.50 9.62 -7.46
C LEU A 62 -0.17 9.49 -8.20
N SER A 63 -0.21 9.45 -9.53
CA SER A 63 1.00 9.28 -10.36
C SER A 63 1.76 10.57 -10.56
N HIS A 64 1.08 11.68 -10.83
CA HIS A 64 1.67 12.94 -11.31
C HIS A 64 1.36 14.15 -10.42
N GLY A 65 0.38 14.06 -9.49
CA GLY A 65 -0.03 15.17 -8.63
C GLY A 65 1.09 15.69 -7.72
N SER A 66 1.01 16.95 -7.34
CA SER A 66 1.82 17.52 -6.27
C SER A 66 1.42 16.96 -4.91
N THR A 67 2.33 17.01 -3.94
CA THR A 67 2.09 16.52 -2.58
C THR A 67 2.12 17.68 -1.60
N ARG A 68 1.10 17.76 -0.74
CA ARG A 68 1.07 18.67 0.40
C ARG A 68 0.77 17.90 1.66
N PHE A 69 1.68 17.92 2.64
CA PHE A 69 1.47 17.29 3.94
C PHE A 69 0.45 18.06 4.77
N ILE A 70 -0.34 17.31 5.54
CA ILE A 70 -1.29 17.83 6.51
C ILE A 70 -0.70 17.58 7.89
N ALA A 71 -0.66 18.62 8.72
CA ALA A 71 -0.14 18.51 10.09
C ALA A 71 -1.17 17.81 10.98
N LEU A 72 -0.90 16.56 11.32
CA LEU A 72 -1.63 15.79 12.32
C LEU A 72 -0.69 15.43 13.49
N ALA A 73 -1.29 15.11 14.63
CA ALA A 73 -0.53 14.57 15.75
C ALA A 73 -0.02 13.15 15.42
N GLU A 74 1.21 12.85 15.82
CA GLU A 74 1.71 11.49 15.76
C GLU A 74 0.77 10.54 16.54
N PRO A 75 0.58 9.31 16.07
CA PRO A 75 1.29 8.59 15.00
C PRO A 75 0.60 8.66 13.63
N LEU A 76 -0.22 9.65 13.38
CA LEU A 76 -0.95 9.78 12.12
C LEU A 76 -0.10 10.50 11.06
N LEU A 77 -0.11 9.99 9.84
CA LEU A 77 0.49 10.62 8.67
C LEU A 77 -0.61 10.94 7.66
N ALA A 78 -0.69 12.19 7.23
CA ALA A 78 -1.61 12.58 6.17
C ALA A 78 -0.99 13.53 5.16
N PHE A 79 -1.41 13.38 3.90
CA PHE A 79 -1.05 14.29 2.83
C PHE A 79 -2.11 14.27 1.72
N THR A 80 -2.24 15.38 1.01
CA THR A 80 -3.07 15.48 -0.17
C THR A 80 -2.22 15.41 -1.43
N ARG A 81 -2.67 14.63 -2.41
CA ARG A 81 -2.20 14.64 -3.78
C ARG A 81 -3.15 15.48 -4.61
N THR A 82 -2.62 16.39 -5.45
CA THR A 82 -3.44 17.31 -6.26
C THR A 82 -2.92 17.39 -7.69
N GLN A 83 -3.84 17.28 -8.66
CA GLN A 83 -3.57 17.50 -10.07
C GLN A 83 -4.75 18.24 -10.71
N GLY A 84 -4.56 19.48 -11.11
CA GLY A 84 -5.65 20.33 -11.60
C GLY A 84 -6.72 20.53 -10.52
N ALA A 85 -7.97 20.20 -10.83
CA ALA A 85 -9.09 20.25 -9.89
C ALA A 85 -9.27 18.95 -9.07
N GLU A 86 -8.57 17.89 -9.44
CA GLU A 86 -8.68 16.60 -8.76
C GLU A 86 -7.71 16.51 -7.58
N HIS A 87 -8.17 15.93 -6.49
CA HIS A 87 -7.35 15.72 -5.30
C HIS A 87 -7.75 14.44 -4.56
N ILE A 88 -6.77 13.83 -3.91
CA ILE A 88 -6.94 12.64 -3.07
C ILE A 88 -6.18 12.88 -1.76
N THR A 89 -6.87 12.76 -0.64
CA THR A 89 -6.23 12.80 0.68
C THR A 89 -5.89 11.39 1.13
N CYS A 90 -4.63 11.18 1.49
CA CYS A 90 -4.07 9.91 1.94
C CYS A 90 -3.82 10.00 3.44
N VAL A 91 -4.36 9.08 4.21
CA VAL A 91 -4.24 9.06 5.67
C VAL A 91 -3.78 7.68 6.12
N PHE A 92 -2.81 7.65 7.03
CA PHE A 92 -2.20 6.43 7.54
C PHE A 92 -2.09 6.49 9.06
N ASN A 93 -2.48 5.41 9.73
CA ASN A 93 -2.20 5.18 11.13
C ASN A 93 -0.93 4.32 11.26
N LEU A 94 0.15 4.91 11.77
CA LEU A 94 1.45 4.26 11.92
C LEU A 94 1.63 3.58 13.29
N SER A 95 0.53 3.36 14.01
CA SER A 95 0.52 2.66 15.31
C SER A 95 -0.36 1.41 15.28
N LYS A 96 -0.34 0.67 16.37
CA LYS A 96 -1.23 -0.49 16.59
C LYS A 96 -2.57 -0.11 17.21
N ASP A 97 -2.69 1.12 17.72
CA ASP A 97 -3.88 1.61 18.40
C ASP A 97 -4.86 2.21 17.39
N LYS A 98 -6.13 2.25 17.77
CA LYS A 98 -7.19 2.89 17.00
C LYS A 98 -7.10 4.42 17.12
N HIS A 99 -7.25 5.12 16.01
CA HIS A 99 -7.32 6.58 15.95
C HIS A 99 -8.53 7.06 15.17
N THR A 100 -9.03 8.23 15.55
CA THR A 100 -10.15 8.90 14.87
C THR A 100 -9.74 10.30 14.44
N ILE A 101 -10.28 10.73 13.29
CA ILE A 101 -10.01 12.04 12.70
C ILE A 101 -11.37 12.64 12.29
N SER A 102 -11.63 13.88 12.70
CA SER A 102 -12.81 14.61 12.25
C SER A 102 -12.58 15.13 10.84
N LEU A 103 -13.49 14.85 9.91
CA LEU A 103 -13.46 15.30 8.54
C LEU A 103 -14.26 16.59 8.38
N ILE A 104 -13.78 17.49 7.52
CA ILE A 104 -14.48 18.70 7.10
C ILE A 104 -15.18 18.39 5.77
N GLY A 105 -16.52 18.37 5.80
CA GLY A 105 -17.34 18.04 4.62
C GLY A 105 -17.51 16.53 4.38
N ALA A 106 -18.09 16.20 3.24
CA ALA A 106 -18.32 14.81 2.83
C ALA A 106 -17.08 14.23 2.17
N ALA A 107 -16.71 13.03 2.56
CA ALA A 107 -15.59 12.29 1.98
C ALA A 107 -15.96 10.80 1.84
N ASP A 108 -15.42 10.18 0.79
CA ASP A 108 -15.57 8.75 0.52
C ASP A 108 -14.22 8.04 0.51
N ILE A 109 -14.17 6.85 1.10
CA ILE A 109 -12.98 5.99 1.01
C ILE A 109 -12.99 5.30 -0.36
N ILE A 110 -12.05 5.66 -1.23
CA ILE A 110 -11.86 5.04 -2.56
C ILE A 110 -10.90 3.86 -2.54
N CYS A 111 -10.06 3.79 -1.53
CA CYS A 111 -9.15 2.67 -1.26
C CYS A 111 -8.74 2.74 0.21
N GLY A 112 -8.71 1.60 0.89
CA GLY A 112 -8.32 1.57 2.30
C GLY A 112 -8.29 0.17 2.87
N SER A 113 -7.76 0.07 4.07
CA SER A 113 -7.78 -1.13 4.89
C SER A 113 -7.89 -0.73 6.35
N SER A 114 -8.72 -1.46 7.11
CA SER A 114 -8.95 -1.18 8.54
C SER A 114 -9.35 0.29 8.78
N ALA A 115 -10.25 0.79 7.91
CA ALA A 115 -10.72 2.17 7.90
C ALA A 115 -12.22 2.23 7.66
N SER A 116 -12.90 3.16 8.31
CA SER A 116 -14.33 3.43 8.11
C SER A 116 -14.64 4.91 8.32
N ILE A 117 -15.69 5.39 7.67
CA ILE A 117 -16.25 6.73 7.93
C ILE A 117 -17.66 6.55 8.49
N ASP A 118 -17.92 7.23 9.59
CA ASP A 118 -19.27 7.41 10.17
C ASP A 118 -19.49 8.87 10.50
N SER A 119 -20.53 9.46 9.93
CA SER A 119 -21.00 10.84 10.21
C SER A 119 -19.95 11.94 10.04
N SER A 120 -18.89 11.88 9.44
CA SER A 120 -17.74 12.80 9.34
C SER A 120 -16.58 12.46 10.30
N ILE A 121 -16.54 11.24 10.81
CA ILE A 121 -15.41 10.75 11.59
C ILE A 121 -14.77 9.61 10.81
N LEU A 122 -13.53 9.81 10.40
CA LEU A 122 -12.68 8.74 9.88
C LEU A 122 -12.08 7.97 11.07
N THR A 123 -12.36 6.69 11.12
CA THR A 123 -11.75 5.75 12.06
C THR A 123 -10.71 4.90 11.34
N LEU A 124 -9.51 4.82 11.89
CA LEU A 124 -8.43 3.95 11.43
C LEU A 124 -8.06 3.02 12.58
N ASP A 125 -8.28 1.73 12.42
CA ASP A 125 -7.74 0.73 13.34
C ASP A 125 -6.20 0.65 13.22
N GLY A 126 -5.56 -0.14 14.06
CA GLY A 126 -4.09 -0.24 14.06
C GLY A 126 -3.51 -0.58 12.69
N ASN A 127 -2.54 0.19 12.23
CA ASN A 127 -1.92 0.13 10.88
C ASN A 127 -2.92 0.32 9.72
N GLY A 128 -4.10 0.89 9.99
CA GLY A 128 -5.10 1.21 8.99
C GLY A 128 -4.70 2.38 8.12
N PHE A 129 -5.26 2.43 6.90
CA PHE A 129 -5.07 3.55 5.99
C PHE A 129 -6.32 3.80 5.16
N ALA A 130 -6.46 5.03 4.66
CA ALA A 130 -7.52 5.43 3.74
C ALA A 130 -7.01 6.42 2.69
N TYR A 131 -7.49 6.25 1.47
CA TYR A 131 -7.44 7.24 0.40
C TYR A 131 -8.83 7.81 0.22
N LEU A 132 -8.97 9.11 0.37
CA LEU A 132 -10.25 9.81 0.41
C LEU A 132 -10.41 10.69 -0.82
N THR A 133 -11.60 10.63 -1.45
CA THR A 133 -12.08 11.69 -2.33
C THR A 133 -13.04 12.59 -1.57
N HIS A 134 -13.09 13.87 -1.92
CA HIS A 134 -13.95 14.85 -1.29
C HIS A 134 -14.20 16.03 -2.23
N SER A 135 -15.28 16.79 -1.99
CA SER A 135 -15.64 17.94 -2.80
C SER A 135 -14.79 19.18 -2.52
N ASP A 136 -14.19 19.30 -1.33
CA ASP A 136 -13.44 20.47 -0.86
C ASP A 136 -11.97 20.11 -0.57
N MET A 137 -11.06 21.08 -0.75
CA MET A 137 -9.61 20.86 -0.56
C MET A 137 -9.18 20.66 0.91
N ALA A 138 -10.04 20.95 1.88
CA ALA A 138 -9.77 20.81 3.31
C ALA A 138 -10.65 19.70 3.89
N VAL A 139 -10.11 18.51 4.08
CA VAL A 139 -10.83 17.32 4.60
C VAL A 139 -10.54 17.04 6.05
N ILE A 140 -9.46 17.57 6.58
CA ILE A 140 -8.98 17.33 7.94
C ILE A 140 -8.59 18.65 8.58
#